data_70eeb88eb7a2de95133385eee33f54a0
#
_entry.id   70eeb88eb7a2de95133385eee33f54a0
#
_cell.length_a   1.000
_cell.length_b   1.000
_cell.length_c   1.000
_cell.angle_alpha   90.00
_cell.angle_beta   90.00
_cell.angle_gamma   90.00
#
_symmetry.space_group_name_H-M   'P 1'
#
loop_
_entity.id
_entity.type
_entity.pdbx_description
1 polymer ?
#
loop_
_entity_poly.entity_id
_entity_poly.type
_entity_poly.pdbx_seq_one_letter_code
_entity_poly.pdbx_strand_id
1 'polypeptide(L)'
;MMKRRVGRQNDSSSGISEVRRTNRAKKKEATLSQQWLKRGLLALVAIFILVPLSLTVLPELIQHLVYTHRIRLPFFVDLSRPADFSLNHTINMYLPSEEGISLGVWLTVPDSQWKEAQGKDLAWYENTLRDGNPVFIYLHGNTKTRAATHRVGVTKVLSALGYHVLVPDYRGFGDSSGEPTEAGLTTDTLYLYNWVRARSEKSLVVIWGHSLGTAVATNSAVKLAEQGLSFDGVLLEGAFNTARQTFSDHPFAWFYWKFPVIGYLFPEPWAQNKIVFPSEENLKKMRNPILFLHSEDDHLAPLHGVQELYEVAVKAQNAERVKLVSFDGSLGYLHNGLYRDARLPDILKKFVLSL
;
A
#
# COMPACT_ATOMS: atom_id res chain seq x y z
N MET A 1 25.31 42.47 91.52
CA MET A 1 25.85 42.01 90.25
C MET A 1 25.21 40.71 89.84
N MET A 2 24.19 40.75 88.91
CA MET A 2 23.39 39.62 88.52
C MET A 2 23.87 39.15 87.16
N LYS A 3 24.38 37.93 87.00
CA LYS A 3 24.73 37.32 85.71
C LYS A 3 23.50 36.58 85.20
N ARG A 4 22.94 37.03 84.01
CA ARG A 4 21.91 36.33 83.23
C ARG A 4 22.54 35.14 82.51
N ARG A 5 22.02 33.92 82.75
CA ARG A 5 22.23 32.73 81.90
C ARG A 5 21.28 32.78 80.72
N VAL A 6 21.79 32.87 79.54
CA VAL A 6 21.04 32.67 78.33
C VAL A 6 21.00 31.16 78.06
N GLY A 7 19.79 30.60 78.05
CA GLY A 7 19.56 29.19 77.74
C GLY A 7 19.67 28.94 76.24
N ARG A 8 20.50 27.95 75.90
CA ARG A 8 20.53 27.34 74.59
C ARG A 8 19.48 26.23 74.54
N GLN A 9 18.30 26.50 73.93
CA GLN A 9 17.34 25.47 73.56
C GLN A 9 16.99 25.66 72.10
N ASN A 10 16.87 24.52 71.37
CA ASN A 10 16.32 24.30 70.02
C ASN A 10 17.37 24.24 68.91
N ASP A 11 17.99 23.04 68.76
CA ASP A 11 18.54 22.62 67.43
C ASP A 11 18.28 21.13 67.14
N SER A 12 17.56 20.40 68.00
CA SER A 12 17.27 18.97 67.74
C SER A 12 15.97 18.68 66.98
N SER A 13 15.02 19.64 66.89
CA SER A 13 13.75 19.42 66.25
C SER A 13 13.76 19.68 64.73
N SER A 14 14.67 20.53 64.23
CA SER A 14 14.79 20.82 62.78
C SER A 14 15.41 19.63 61.99
N GLY A 15 16.42 18.97 62.56
CA GLY A 15 17.08 17.81 61.92
C GLY A 15 16.13 16.60 61.75
N ILE A 16 15.26 16.35 62.77
CA ILE A 16 14.32 15.22 62.71
C ILE A 16 13.23 15.45 61.64
N SER A 17 12.78 16.70 61.42
CA SER A 17 11.80 17.07 60.45
C SER A 17 12.36 16.94 58.99
N GLU A 18 13.62 17.28 58.80
CA GLU A 18 14.32 17.21 57.52
C GLU A 18 14.62 15.76 57.10
N VAL A 19 15.05 14.90 58.04
CA VAL A 19 15.25 13.46 57.83
C VAL A 19 13.92 12.77 57.48
N ARG A 20 12.82 13.16 58.12
CA ARG A 20 11.49 12.62 57.78
C ARG A 20 11.01 13.07 56.39
N ARG A 21 11.28 14.30 55.97
CA ARG A 21 10.95 14.80 54.61
C ARG A 21 11.78 14.08 53.55
N THR A 22 13.08 13.91 53.73
CA THR A 22 13.96 13.19 52.79
C THR A 22 13.59 11.70 52.68
N ASN A 23 13.26 11.03 53.78
CA ASN A 23 12.79 9.64 53.77
C ASN A 23 11.43 9.50 53.08
N ARG A 24 10.53 10.47 53.25
CA ARG A 24 9.22 10.49 52.55
C ARG A 24 9.38 10.76 51.06
N ALA A 25 10.31 11.62 50.65
CA ALA A 25 10.65 11.86 49.22
C ALA A 25 11.24 10.61 48.59
N LYS A 26 12.25 9.97 49.20
CA LYS A 26 12.83 8.71 48.71
C LYS A 26 11.80 7.59 48.60
N LYS A 27 10.88 7.46 49.57
CA LYS A 27 9.80 6.47 49.51
C LYS A 27 8.81 6.77 48.35
N LYS A 28 8.55 8.03 48.07
CA LYS A 28 7.67 8.45 46.95
C LYS A 28 8.35 8.19 45.62
N GLU A 29 9.64 8.45 45.47
CA GLU A 29 10.43 8.14 44.28
C GLU A 29 10.51 6.63 44.03
N ALA A 30 10.77 5.82 45.08
CA ALA A 30 10.77 4.37 44.96
C ALA A 30 9.40 3.81 44.54
N THR A 31 8.30 4.39 45.04
CA THR A 31 6.95 3.98 44.67
C THR A 31 6.63 4.36 43.19
N LEU A 32 7.08 5.53 42.77
CA LEU A 32 6.96 5.98 41.36
C LEU A 32 7.78 5.08 40.42
N SER A 33 9.03 4.76 40.77
CA SER A 33 9.86 3.87 39.96
C SER A 33 9.27 2.45 39.85
N GLN A 34 8.71 1.91 40.93
CA GLN A 34 7.99 0.64 40.92
C GLN A 34 6.72 0.67 40.03
N GLN A 35 5.99 1.79 40.03
CA GLN A 35 4.81 1.96 39.15
C GLN A 35 5.23 2.01 37.68
N TRP A 36 6.30 2.71 37.34
CA TRP A 36 6.83 2.73 35.98
C TRP A 36 7.35 1.37 35.54
N LEU A 37 8.04 0.63 36.43
CA LEU A 37 8.47 -0.74 36.15
C LEU A 37 7.29 -1.68 35.87
N LYS A 38 6.23 -1.61 36.71
CA LYS A 38 4.99 -2.39 36.48
C LYS A 38 4.30 -2.02 35.15
N ARG A 39 4.23 -0.73 34.83
CA ARG A 39 3.65 -0.26 33.55
C ARG A 39 4.47 -0.75 32.37
N GLY A 40 5.81 -0.68 32.46
CA GLY A 40 6.72 -1.21 31.45
C GLY A 40 6.55 -2.72 31.25
N LEU A 41 6.47 -3.49 32.37
CA LEU A 41 6.24 -4.93 32.28
C LEU A 41 4.86 -5.27 31.66
N LEU A 42 3.81 -4.56 32.06
CA LEU A 42 2.48 -4.73 31.46
C LEU A 42 2.47 -4.38 29.97
N ALA A 43 3.18 -3.32 29.55
CA ALA A 43 3.32 -2.97 28.15
C ALA A 43 4.07 -4.06 27.37
N LEU A 44 5.13 -4.63 27.94
CA LEU A 44 5.84 -5.76 27.34
C LEU A 44 4.95 -7.00 27.20
N VAL A 45 4.20 -7.36 28.24
CA VAL A 45 3.23 -8.46 28.19
C VAL A 45 2.17 -8.19 27.10
N ALA A 46 1.64 -6.97 27.03
CA ALA A 46 0.68 -6.61 26.00
C ALA A 46 1.27 -6.77 24.60
N ILE A 47 2.46 -6.23 24.36
CA ILE A 47 3.12 -6.27 23.06
C ILE A 47 3.52 -7.70 22.67
N PHE A 48 4.11 -8.48 23.59
CA PHE A 48 4.73 -9.77 23.26
C PHE A 48 3.83 -10.99 23.44
N ILE A 49 2.72 -10.86 24.15
CA ILE A 49 1.80 -11.96 24.40
C ILE A 49 0.41 -11.64 23.83
N LEU A 50 -0.20 -10.52 24.21
CA LEU A 50 -1.58 -10.26 23.84
C LEU A 50 -1.74 -9.93 22.35
N VAL A 51 -0.79 -9.20 21.75
CA VAL A 51 -0.86 -8.88 20.31
C VAL A 51 -0.72 -10.16 19.46
N PRO A 52 0.32 -11.01 19.60
CA PRO A 52 0.42 -12.25 18.86
C PRO A 52 -0.76 -13.19 19.11
N LEU A 53 -1.21 -13.33 20.37
CA LEU A 53 -2.35 -14.13 20.72
C LEU A 53 -3.63 -13.63 20.01
N SER A 54 -3.86 -12.32 19.98
CA SER A 54 -5.02 -11.75 19.29
C SER A 54 -4.97 -12.00 17.78
N LEU A 55 -3.81 -11.92 17.15
CA LEU A 55 -3.64 -12.25 15.72
C LEU A 55 -3.87 -13.72 15.41
N THR A 56 -3.60 -14.60 16.39
CA THR A 56 -3.84 -16.06 16.23
C THR A 56 -5.31 -16.43 16.44
N VAL A 57 -5.95 -15.81 17.45
CA VAL A 57 -7.35 -16.10 17.82
C VAL A 57 -8.34 -15.37 16.91
N LEU A 58 -7.96 -14.20 16.41
CA LEU A 58 -8.75 -13.36 15.52
C LEU A 58 -7.98 -13.13 14.21
N PRO A 59 -7.89 -14.15 13.34
CA PRO A 59 -7.12 -14.06 12.11
C PRO A 59 -7.59 -12.92 11.20
N GLU A 60 -8.86 -12.51 11.29
CA GLU A 60 -9.42 -11.38 10.55
C GLU A 60 -8.68 -10.04 10.82
N LEU A 61 -8.02 -9.91 11.99
CA LEU A 61 -7.20 -8.72 12.28
C LEU A 61 -6.06 -8.54 11.29
N ILE A 62 -5.53 -9.63 10.74
CA ILE A 62 -4.47 -9.58 9.71
C ILE A 62 -5.00 -8.99 8.41
N GLN A 63 -6.23 -9.32 8.03
CA GLN A 63 -6.86 -8.70 6.86
C GLN A 63 -6.89 -7.18 7.02
N HIS A 64 -7.24 -6.67 8.22
CA HIS A 64 -7.25 -5.23 8.50
C HIS A 64 -5.86 -4.60 8.57
N LEU A 65 -4.81 -5.38 8.87
CA LEU A 65 -3.42 -4.90 8.81
C LEU A 65 -2.90 -4.83 7.37
N VAL A 66 -3.22 -5.85 6.56
CA VAL A 66 -2.82 -5.90 5.14
C VAL A 66 -3.66 -4.95 4.31
N TYR A 67 -4.97 -4.98 4.49
CA TYR A 67 -5.92 -4.14 3.76
C TYR A 67 -6.43 -3.04 4.68
N THR A 68 -5.78 -1.88 4.68
CA THR A 68 -6.25 -0.74 5.50
C THR A 68 -7.41 0.00 4.80
N HIS A 69 -8.33 -0.76 4.22
CA HIS A 69 -9.43 -0.32 3.37
C HIS A 69 -10.45 0.58 4.08
N ARG A 70 -10.55 0.45 5.42
CA ARG A 70 -11.43 1.30 6.23
C ARG A 70 -10.89 2.72 6.42
N ILE A 71 -9.59 2.95 6.11
CA ILE A 71 -8.98 4.28 6.12
C ILE A 71 -9.20 4.93 4.76
N ARG A 72 -10.33 5.60 4.59
CA ARG A 72 -10.75 6.25 3.35
C ARG A 72 -10.19 7.67 3.25
N LEU A 73 -8.92 7.79 2.87
CA LEU A 73 -8.26 9.07 2.62
C LEU A 73 -8.28 9.40 1.11
N PRO A 74 -8.49 10.67 0.71
CA PRO A 74 -8.86 11.83 1.54
C PRO A 74 -10.20 11.65 2.25
N PHE A 75 -10.34 12.25 3.46
CA PHE A 75 -11.61 12.19 4.18
C PHE A 75 -12.66 13.11 3.55
N PHE A 76 -13.93 12.75 3.69
CA PHE A 76 -15.08 13.58 3.30
C PHE A 76 -15.10 14.01 1.83
N VAL A 77 -14.50 13.21 0.96
CA VAL A 77 -14.53 13.43 -0.50
C VAL A 77 -15.65 12.65 -1.15
N ASP A 78 -16.27 13.26 -2.14
CA ASP A 78 -17.24 12.60 -3.02
C ASP A 78 -16.50 11.96 -4.20
N LEU A 79 -16.34 10.64 -4.15
CA LEU A 79 -15.66 9.89 -5.21
C LEU A 79 -16.45 9.84 -6.53
N SER A 80 -17.73 10.22 -6.51
CA SER A 80 -18.53 10.33 -7.73
C SER A 80 -18.15 11.56 -8.58
N ARG A 81 -17.32 12.46 -8.02
CA ARG A 81 -16.96 13.76 -8.61
C ARG A 81 -15.47 13.87 -8.91
N PRO A 82 -14.92 13.19 -9.92
CA PRO A 82 -13.50 13.26 -10.26
C PRO A 82 -13.02 14.67 -10.64
N ALA A 83 -13.92 15.54 -11.09
CA ALA A 83 -13.62 16.94 -11.40
C ALA A 83 -13.09 17.73 -10.18
N ASP A 84 -13.50 17.38 -8.96
CA ASP A 84 -13.00 18.00 -7.72
C ASP A 84 -11.49 17.76 -7.51
N PHE A 85 -10.91 16.79 -8.24
CA PHE A 85 -9.48 16.47 -8.28
C PHE A 85 -8.78 16.98 -9.55
N SER A 86 -9.43 17.89 -10.28
CA SER A 86 -8.94 18.41 -11.57
C SER A 86 -8.78 17.30 -12.63
N LEU A 87 -9.69 16.34 -12.63
CA LEU A 87 -9.84 15.30 -13.63
C LEU A 87 -11.16 15.53 -14.40
N ASN A 88 -11.21 16.63 -15.17
CA ASN A 88 -12.43 17.12 -15.84
C ASN A 88 -12.89 16.26 -17.03
N HIS A 89 -12.03 15.34 -17.49
CA HIS A 89 -12.27 14.40 -18.58
C HIS A 89 -12.31 12.95 -18.06
N THR A 90 -12.86 12.81 -16.87
CA THR A 90 -13.00 11.53 -16.17
C THR A 90 -14.46 11.31 -15.80
N ILE A 91 -14.96 10.10 -16.06
CA ILE A 91 -16.26 9.67 -15.58
C ILE A 91 -16.12 8.71 -14.40
N ASN A 92 -17.01 8.85 -13.41
CA ASN A 92 -17.18 7.85 -12.37
C ASN A 92 -18.22 6.82 -12.81
N MET A 93 -17.92 5.54 -12.57
CA MET A 93 -18.86 4.46 -12.86
C MET A 93 -18.76 3.37 -11.78
N TYR A 94 -19.80 2.53 -11.71
CA TYR A 94 -19.81 1.37 -10.81
C TYR A 94 -19.97 0.11 -11.64
N LEU A 95 -19.03 -0.82 -11.48
CA LEU A 95 -18.96 -2.04 -12.28
C LEU A 95 -19.18 -3.29 -11.39
N PRO A 96 -20.13 -4.18 -11.75
CA PRO A 96 -20.41 -5.40 -10.99
C PRO A 96 -19.37 -6.49 -11.32
N SER A 97 -18.37 -6.71 -10.45
CA SER A 97 -17.34 -7.73 -10.69
C SER A 97 -17.78 -9.15 -10.37
N GLU A 98 -18.60 -9.29 -9.34
CA GLU A 98 -19.26 -10.54 -8.92
C GLU A 98 -20.64 -10.23 -8.35
N GLU A 99 -21.45 -11.26 -8.07
CA GLU A 99 -22.73 -11.08 -7.40
C GLU A 99 -22.54 -10.38 -6.05
N GLY A 100 -23.22 -9.25 -5.86
CA GLY A 100 -23.11 -8.41 -4.66
C GLY A 100 -21.85 -7.54 -4.57
N ILE A 101 -20.94 -7.60 -5.54
CA ILE A 101 -19.72 -6.76 -5.58
C ILE A 101 -19.85 -5.69 -6.66
N SER A 102 -19.82 -4.44 -6.23
CA SER A 102 -19.82 -3.25 -7.09
C SER A 102 -18.53 -2.47 -6.88
N LEU A 103 -17.75 -2.27 -7.93
CA LEU A 103 -16.49 -1.54 -7.92
C LEU A 103 -16.70 -0.11 -8.38
N GLY A 104 -16.28 0.87 -7.56
CA GLY A 104 -16.16 2.27 -7.97
C GLY A 104 -14.91 2.43 -8.85
N VAL A 105 -15.10 2.94 -10.06
CA VAL A 105 -14.03 3.07 -11.07
C VAL A 105 -14.06 4.45 -11.68
N TRP A 106 -12.90 5.07 -11.83
CA TRP A 106 -12.70 6.24 -12.66
C TRP A 106 -12.16 5.83 -14.03
N LEU A 107 -12.81 6.28 -15.10
CA LEU A 107 -12.31 6.16 -16.47
C LEU A 107 -11.96 7.57 -16.97
N THR A 108 -10.66 7.79 -17.18
CA THR A 108 -10.10 9.04 -17.72
C THR A 108 -9.70 8.82 -19.18
N VAL A 109 -10.14 9.69 -20.06
CA VAL A 109 -9.73 9.67 -21.49
C VAL A 109 -8.42 10.46 -21.67
N PRO A 110 -7.75 10.33 -22.85
CA PRO A 110 -6.61 11.18 -23.21
C PRO A 110 -6.89 12.67 -23.03
N ASP A 111 -5.91 13.43 -22.53
CA ASP A 111 -6.04 14.88 -22.31
C ASP A 111 -6.41 15.62 -23.61
N SER A 112 -5.98 15.14 -24.78
CA SER A 112 -6.37 15.68 -26.07
C SER A 112 -7.89 15.68 -26.30
N GLN A 113 -8.64 14.80 -25.64
CA GLN A 113 -10.10 14.64 -25.76
C GLN A 113 -10.87 15.40 -24.65
N TRP A 114 -10.19 16.17 -23.78
CA TRP A 114 -10.83 16.78 -22.62
C TRP A 114 -12.00 17.71 -22.94
N LYS A 115 -11.94 18.43 -24.08
CA LYS A 115 -13.03 19.30 -24.54
C LYS A 115 -14.26 18.52 -24.97
N GLU A 116 -14.05 17.42 -25.70
CA GLU A 116 -15.13 16.57 -26.18
C GLU A 116 -15.80 15.80 -25.03
N ALA A 117 -15.03 15.45 -24.01
CA ALA A 117 -15.51 14.71 -22.84
C ALA A 117 -16.53 15.47 -21.99
N GLN A 118 -16.58 16.82 -22.15
CA GLN A 118 -17.47 17.66 -21.34
C GLN A 118 -18.94 17.33 -21.56
N GLY A 119 -19.64 16.95 -20.47
CA GLY A 119 -21.08 16.63 -20.50
C GLY A 119 -21.43 15.32 -21.21
N LYS A 120 -20.44 14.51 -21.53
CA LYS A 120 -20.67 13.18 -22.15
C LYS A 120 -21.09 12.14 -21.12
N ASP A 121 -21.86 11.17 -21.58
CA ASP A 121 -22.33 10.03 -20.79
C ASP A 121 -21.33 8.86 -20.82
N LEU A 122 -21.64 7.81 -20.05
CA LEU A 122 -20.80 6.61 -19.97
C LEU A 122 -20.63 5.94 -21.33
N ALA A 123 -21.66 5.90 -22.16
CA ALA A 123 -21.60 5.26 -23.48
C ALA A 123 -20.57 5.93 -24.38
N TRP A 124 -20.45 7.26 -24.32
CA TRP A 124 -19.39 7.98 -25.03
C TRP A 124 -18.00 7.57 -24.54
N TYR A 125 -17.76 7.55 -23.22
CA TYR A 125 -16.47 7.14 -22.65
C TYR A 125 -16.12 5.68 -22.99
N GLU A 126 -17.08 4.76 -22.95
CA GLU A 126 -16.87 3.37 -23.38
C GLU A 126 -16.48 3.28 -24.86
N ASN A 127 -17.10 4.08 -25.72
CA ASN A 127 -16.82 4.08 -27.14
C ASN A 127 -15.43 4.64 -27.48
N THR A 128 -14.89 5.56 -26.67
CA THR A 128 -13.53 6.09 -26.91
C THR A 128 -12.44 5.04 -26.72
N LEU A 129 -12.68 3.98 -25.94
CA LEU A 129 -11.69 2.93 -25.68
C LEU A 129 -11.24 2.18 -26.96
N ARG A 130 -11.99 2.29 -28.06
CA ARG A 130 -11.67 1.66 -29.37
C ARG A 130 -10.90 2.56 -30.32
N ASP A 131 -10.42 3.73 -29.86
CA ASP A 131 -9.72 4.72 -30.69
C ASP A 131 -8.26 4.32 -31.05
N GLY A 132 -7.79 3.18 -30.55
CA GLY A 132 -6.44 2.65 -30.78
C GLY A 132 -5.41 3.14 -29.76
N ASN A 133 -5.75 4.08 -28.89
CA ASN A 133 -4.86 4.52 -27.82
C ASN A 133 -4.73 3.44 -26.74
N PRO A 134 -3.56 3.28 -26.09
CA PRO A 134 -3.37 2.34 -24.99
C PRO A 134 -4.32 2.60 -23.82
N VAL A 135 -4.76 1.52 -23.18
CA VAL A 135 -5.61 1.56 -21.99
C VAL A 135 -4.83 1.03 -20.80
N PHE A 136 -4.66 1.86 -19.78
CA PHE A 136 -4.02 1.49 -18.53
C PHE A 136 -5.03 1.14 -17.46
N ILE A 137 -4.85 0.01 -16.80
CA ILE A 137 -5.56 -0.36 -15.58
C ILE A 137 -4.59 -0.11 -14.42
N TYR A 138 -4.83 0.93 -13.62
CA TYR A 138 -3.97 1.29 -12.50
C TYR A 138 -4.48 0.69 -11.19
N LEU A 139 -3.73 -0.23 -10.63
CA LEU A 139 -4.04 -0.95 -9.41
C LEU A 139 -3.32 -0.34 -8.21
N HIS A 140 -4.08 0.14 -7.26
CA HIS A 140 -3.55 0.91 -6.14
C HIS A 140 -2.98 0.06 -4.98
N GLY A 141 -2.25 0.72 -4.06
CA GLY A 141 -1.71 0.12 -2.84
C GLY A 141 -2.78 -0.17 -1.78
N ASN A 142 -2.34 -0.67 -0.62
CA ASN A 142 -3.18 -1.24 0.44
C ASN A 142 -4.00 -0.25 1.28
N THR A 143 -3.98 1.04 0.97
CA THR A 143 -4.67 2.09 1.76
C THR A 143 -5.21 3.19 0.86
N LYS A 144 -6.09 4.04 1.38
CA LYS A 144 -6.69 5.20 0.69
C LYS A 144 -7.64 4.80 -0.44
N THR A 145 -8.09 5.79 -1.22
CA THR A 145 -9.03 5.63 -2.32
C THR A 145 -8.41 6.04 -3.66
N ARG A 146 -9.10 5.82 -4.79
CA ARG A 146 -8.71 6.28 -6.13
C ARG A 146 -8.44 7.79 -6.20
N ALA A 147 -8.95 8.57 -5.25
CA ALA A 147 -8.71 10.02 -5.13
C ALA A 147 -7.39 10.41 -4.43
N ALA A 148 -6.56 9.44 -4.02
CA ALA A 148 -5.26 9.77 -3.39
C ALA A 148 -4.35 10.52 -4.36
N THR A 149 -3.63 11.52 -3.85
CA THR A 149 -2.85 12.49 -4.65
C THR A 149 -1.93 11.83 -5.68
N HIS A 150 -1.21 10.76 -5.28
CA HIS A 150 -0.31 10.08 -6.20
C HIS A 150 -1.06 9.34 -7.33
N ARG A 151 -2.25 8.76 -7.05
CA ARG A 151 -3.09 8.08 -8.05
C ARG A 151 -3.65 9.06 -9.07
N VAL A 152 -4.13 10.20 -8.58
CA VAL A 152 -4.52 11.32 -9.44
C VAL A 152 -3.33 11.82 -10.27
N GLY A 153 -2.14 11.89 -9.66
CA GLY A 153 -0.92 12.30 -10.35
C GLY A 153 -0.53 11.34 -11.48
N VAL A 154 -0.54 10.02 -11.23
CA VAL A 154 -0.29 9.00 -12.27
C VAL A 154 -1.34 9.08 -13.38
N THR A 155 -2.62 9.24 -13.02
CA THR A 155 -3.71 9.40 -13.99
C THR A 155 -3.48 10.57 -14.93
N LYS A 156 -3.05 11.72 -14.38
CA LYS A 156 -2.73 12.92 -15.18
C LYS A 156 -1.55 12.69 -16.11
N VAL A 157 -0.49 12.03 -15.62
CA VAL A 157 0.68 11.69 -16.46
C VAL A 157 0.27 10.80 -17.63
N LEU A 158 -0.48 9.73 -17.37
CA LEU A 158 -0.91 8.80 -18.43
C LEU A 158 -1.87 9.46 -19.42
N SER A 159 -2.84 10.23 -18.95
CA SER A 159 -3.78 10.94 -19.79
C SER A 159 -3.09 11.99 -20.69
N ALA A 160 -2.08 12.71 -20.15
CA ALA A 160 -1.26 13.66 -20.92
C ALA A 160 -0.42 12.97 -22.01
N LEU A 161 -0.08 11.69 -21.83
CA LEU A 161 0.60 10.84 -22.84
C LEU A 161 -0.35 10.33 -23.93
N GLY A 162 -1.65 10.62 -23.84
CA GLY A 162 -2.65 10.16 -24.80
C GLY A 162 -3.20 8.77 -24.47
N TYR A 163 -3.14 8.32 -23.22
CA TYR A 163 -3.62 7.00 -22.81
C TYR A 163 -4.94 7.10 -22.04
N HIS A 164 -5.81 6.10 -22.22
CA HIS A 164 -6.95 5.89 -21.34
C HIS A 164 -6.51 5.29 -20.01
N VAL A 165 -7.15 5.70 -18.91
CA VAL A 165 -6.78 5.23 -17.57
C VAL A 165 -8.01 4.78 -16.80
N LEU A 166 -8.04 3.51 -16.39
CA LEU A 166 -9.01 2.98 -15.43
C LEU A 166 -8.35 2.93 -14.05
N VAL A 167 -8.96 3.58 -13.08
CA VAL A 167 -8.53 3.57 -11.68
C VAL A 167 -9.66 3.02 -10.82
N PRO A 168 -9.68 1.71 -10.52
CA PRO A 168 -10.66 1.15 -9.60
C PRO A 168 -10.27 1.45 -8.14
N ASP A 169 -11.28 1.50 -7.27
CA ASP A 169 -11.10 1.05 -5.89
C ASP A 169 -11.48 -0.43 -5.82
N TYR A 170 -10.61 -1.27 -5.29
CA TYR A 170 -10.94 -2.69 -5.09
C TYR A 170 -12.14 -2.88 -4.18
N ARG A 171 -12.73 -4.08 -4.17
CA ARG A 171 -13.77 -4.44 -3.20
C ARG A 171 -13.36 -4.03 -1.77
N GLY A 172 -14.28 -3.38 -1.05
CA GLY A 172 -14.09 -2.85 0.30
C GLY A 172 -13.34 -1.52 0.39
N PHE A 173 -12.64 -1.07 -0.65
CA PHE A 173 -11.96 0.23 -0.68
C PHE A 173 -12.87 1.32 -1.25
N GLY A 174 -12.59 2.57 -0.88
CA GLY A 174 -13.35 3.72 -1.37
C GLY A 174 -14.84 3.57 -1.13
N ASP A 175 -15.61 3.63 -2.20
CA ASP A 175 -17.06 3.39 -2.23
C ASP A 175 -17.44 2.05 -2.90
N SER A 176 -16.46 1.19 -3.16
CA SER A 176 -16.69 -0.19 -3.62
C SER A 176 -17.27 -1.05 -2.50
N SER A 177 -18.19 -1.96 -2.87
CA SER A 177 -18.80 -2.88 -1.90
C SER A 177 -17.91 -4.09 -1.59
N GLY A 178 -18.31 -4.90 -0.61
CA GLY A 178 -17.64 -6.14 -0.21
C GLY A 178 -16.47 -5.96 0.74
N GLU A 179 -15.71 -7.03 0.96
CA GLU A 179 -14.50 -7.06 1.81
C GLU A 179 -13.30 -7.56 0.99
N PRO A 180 -12.10 -6.97 1.18
CA PRO A 180 -10.93 -7.31 0.38
C PRO A 180 -10.36 -8.68 0.78
N THR A 181 -10.06 -9.50 -0.21
CA THR A 181 -9.29 -10.74 -0.09
C THR A 181 -8.33 -10.85 -1.28
N GLU A 182 -7.24 -11.60 -1.17
CA GLU A 182 -6.30 -11.77 -2.27
C GLU A 182 -6.98 -12.31 -3.54
N ALA A 183 -7.80 -13.34 -3.39
CA ALA A 183 -8.58 -13.90 -4.50
C ALA A 183 -9.57 -12.87 -5.07
N GLY A 184 -10.27 -12.15 -4.18
CA GLY A 184 -11.25 -11.13 -4.58
C GLY A 184 -10.63 -9.98 -5.37
N LEU A 185 -9.48 -9.44 -4.91
CA LEU A 185 -8.77 -8.39 -5.64
C LEU A 185 -8.31 -8.87 -7.03
N THR A 186 -7.88 -10.13 -7.12
CA THR A 186 -7.53 -10.76 -8.40
C THR A 186 -8.76 -10.86 -9.30
N THR A 187 -9.90 -11.34 -8.79
CA THR A 187 -11.16 -11.43 -9.53
C THR A 187 -11.63 -10.07 -10.05
N ASP A 188 -11.56 -9.03 -9.20
CA ASP A 188 -11.89 -7.65 -9.60
C ASP A 188 -11.04 -7.20 -10.79
N THR A 189 -9.73 -7.50 -10.76
CA THR A 189 -8.80 -7.14 -11.83
C THR A 189 -9.07 -7.90 -13.12
N LEU A 190 -9.37 -9.21 -13.03
CA LEU A 190 -9.75 -10.02 -14.19
C LEU A 190 -11.03 -9.52 -14.83
N TYR A 191 -12.02 -9.14 -14.03
CA TYR A 191 -13.25 -8.53 -14.50
C TYR A 191 -12.97 -7.23 -15.27
N LEU A 192 -12.14 -6.34 -14.68
CA LEU A 192 -11.76 -5.07 -15.32
C LEU A 192 -11.01 -5.29 -16.65
N TYR A 193 -10.10 -6.26 -16.69
CA TYR A 193 -9.44 -6.64 -17.95
C TYR A 193 -10.44 -7.07 -19.02
N ASN A 194 -11.36 -7.96 -18.69
CA ASN A 194 -12.36 -8.44 -19.63
C ASN A 194 -13.31 -7.31 -20.08
N TRP A 195 -13.68 -6.42 -19.14
CA TRP A 195 -14.51 -5.25 -19.42
C TRP A 195 -13.83 -4.30 -20.42
N VAL A 196 -12.52 -4.06 -20.24
CA VAL A 196 -11.70 -3.25 -21.15
C VAL A 196 -11.57 -3.95 -22.50
N ARG A 197 -11.18 -5.22 -22.53
CA ARG A 197 -10.97 -5.98 -23.76
C ARG A 197 -12.22 -6.05 -24.66
N ALA A 198 -13.38 -6.18 -24.04
CA ALA A 198 -14.65 -6.16 -24.78
C ALA A 198 -14.93 -4.83 -25.49
N ARG A 199 -14.23 -3.74 -25.13
CA ARG A 199 -14.45 -2.37 -25.63
C ARG A 199 -13.26 -1.78 -26.38
N SER A 200 -12.05 -2.27 -26.13
CA SER A 200 -10.80 -1.64 -26.61
C SER A 200 -10.28 -2.20 -27.94
N GLU A 201 -10.99 -3.17 -28.52
CA GLU A 201 -10.60 -3.80 -29.80
C GLU A 201 -9.11 -4.17 -29.86
N LYS A 202 -8.32 -3.44 -30.66
CA LYS A 202 -6.87 -3.68 -30.85
C LYS A 202 -5.99 -2.80 -29.98
N SER A 203 -6.55 -1.94 -29.14
CA SER A 203 -5.76 -1.11 -28.23
C SER A 203 -4.95 -1.97 -27.26
N LEU A 204 -3.74 -1.54 -26.96
CA LEU A 204 -2.92 -2.18 -25.93
C LEU A 204 -3.59 -2.05 -24.57
N VAL A 205 -3.65 -3.13 -23.80
CA VAL A 205 -4.12 -3.13 -22.40
C VAL A 205 -2.95 -3.40 -21.47
N VAL A 206 -2.55 -2.37 -20.75
CA VAL A 206 -1.40 -2.37 -19.87
C VAL A 206 -1.88 -2.31 -18.42
N ILE A 207 -1.33 -3.15 -17.57
CA ILE A 207 -1.61 -3.10 -16.13
C ILE A 207 -0.46 -2.41 -15.40
N TRP A 208 -0.79 -1.48 -14.50
CA TRP A 208 0.16 -0.82 -13.61
C TRP A 208 -0.23 -1.09 -12.17
N GLY A 209 0.54 -1.93 -11.48
CA GLY A 209 0.40 -2.16 -10.05
C GLY A 209 1.33 -1.26 -9.24
N HIS A 210 0.80 -0.64 -8.17
CA HIS A 210 1.57 0.10 -7.20
C HIS A 210 1.48 -0.58 -5.82
N SER A 211 2.61 -0.88 -5.18
CA SER A 211 2.64 -1.50 -3.85
C SER A 211 1.82 -2.80 -3.83
N LEU A 212 0.78 -2.95 -3.00
CA LEU A 212 -0.15 -4.08 -3.03
C LEU A 212 -0.64 -4.41 -4.46
N GLY A 213 -0.87 -3.37 -5.27
CA GLY A 213 -1.29 -3.53 -6.65
C GLY A 213 -0.30 -4.30 -7.52
N THR A 214 1.01 -4.32 -7.17
CA THR A 214 2.01 -5.11 -7.92
C THR A 214 1.75 -6.61 -7.76
N ALA A 215 1.43 -7.03 -6.57
CA ALA A 215 1.10 -8.42 -6.27
C ALA A 215 -0.23 -8.84 -6.91
N VAL A 216 -1.24 -7.96 -6.87
CA VAL A 216 -2.51 -8.19 -7.57
C VAL A 216 -2.29 -8.27 -9.08
N ALA A 217 -1.44 -7.41 -9.65
CA ALA A 217 -1.10 -7.44 -11.07
C ALA A 217 -0.42 -8.76 -11.48
N THR A 218 0.55 -9.25 -10.69
CA THR A 218 1.21 -10.52 -10.99
C THR A 218 0.28 -11.72 -10.84
N ASN A 219 -0.59 -11.76 -9.80
CA ASN A 219 -1.62 -12.77 -9.65
C ASN A 219 -2.56 -12.78 -10.87
N SER A 220 -3.02 -11.62 -11.29
CA SER A 220 -3.95 -11.47 -12.42
C SER A 220 -3.30 -11.87 -13.75
N ALA A 221 -2.02 -11.50 -13.96
CA ALA A 221 -1.29 -11.88 -15.17
C ALA A 221 -1.14 -13.41 -15.31
N VAL A 222 -0.83 -14.12 -14.20
CA VAL A 222 -0.76 -15.58 -14.20
C VAL A 222 -2.15 -16.18 -14.47
N LYS A 223 -3.19 -15.65 -13.83
CA LYS A 223 -4.58 -16.14 -14.03
C LYS A 223 -5.09 -15.93 -15.45
N LEU A 224 -4.74 -14.81 -16.09
CA LEU A 224 -5.05 -14.59 -17.51
C LEU A 224 -4.30 -15.58 -18.42
N ALA A 225 -3.00 -15.81 -18.12
CA ALA A 225 -2.21 -16.76 -18.90
C ALA A 225 -2.77 -18.19 -18.84
N GLU A 226 -3.30 -18.61 -17.68
CA GLU A 226 -4.00 -19.90 -17.51
C GLU A 226 -5.25 -19.98 -18.44
N GLN A 227 -5.82 -18.85 -18.85
CA GLN A 227 -6.98 -18.74 -19.75
C GLN A 227 -6.58 -18.50 -21.21
N GLY A 228 -5.28 -18.47 -21.52
CA GLY A 228 -4.78 -18.15 -22.85
C GLY A 228 -4.88 -16.65 -23.20
N LEU A 229 -5.05 -15.79 -22.20
CA LEU A 229 -5.14 -14.33 -22.31
C LEU A 229 -3.91 -13.66 -21.69
N SER A 230 -3.68 -12.38 -22.01
CA SER A 230 -2.55 -11.65 -21.43
C SER A 230 -2.78 -10.14 -21.46
N PHE A 231 -2.18 -9.44 -20.48
CA PHE A 231 -1.88 -8.02 -20.63
C PHE A 231 -0.78 -7.84 -21.67
N ASP A 232 -0.83 -6.75 -22.44
CA ASP A 232 0.21 -6.42 -23.41
C ASP A 232 1.50 -5.96 -22.72
N GLY A 233 1.39 -5.29 -21.56
CA GLY A 233 2.51 -4.90 -20.71
C GLY A 233 2.11 -4.87 -19.23
N VAL A 234 3.12 -5.02 -18.36
CA VAL A 234 2.96 -5.00 -16.90
C VAL A 234 3.95 -4.01 -16.29
N LEU A 235 3.46 -3.03 -15.54
CA LEU A 235 4.27 -2.10 -14.75
C LEU A 235 4.13 -2.43 -13.27
N LEU A 236 5.26 -2.49 -12.57
CA LEU A 236 5.34 -2.83 -11.16
C LEU A 236 6.10 -1.72 -10.41
N GLU A 237 5.37 -0.86 -9.71
CA GLU A 237 5.92 0.26 -8.94
C GLU A 237 5.93 -0.07 -7.45
N GLY A 238 7.11 0.02 -6.80
CA GLY A 238 7.27 -0.31 -5.39
C GLY A 238 6.90 -1.77 -5.09
N ALA A 239 7.38 -2.71 -5.93
CA ALA A 239 7.06 -4.13 -5.84
C ALA A 239 7.68 -4.78 -4.59
N PHE A 240 7.03 -5.83 -4.09
CA PHE A 240 7.49 -6.64 -2.96
C PHE A 240 7.30 -8.13 -3.25
N ASN A 241 8.09 -8.98 -2.57
CA ASN A 241 8.10 -10.42 -2.83
C ASN A 241 6.84 -11.11 -2.30
N THR A 242 6.61 -11.03 -0.98
CA THR A 242 5.41 -11.58 -0.33
C THR A 242 4.89 -10.61 0.73
N ALA A 243 3.59 -10.66 1.02
CA ALA A 243 3.00 -9.87 2.10
C ALA A 243 3.71 -10.15 3.44
N ARG A 244 4.07 -11.42 3.70
CA ARG A 244 4.80 -11.85 4.89
C ARG A 244 6.18 -11.17 5.00
N GLN A 245 6.98 -11.19 3.93
CA GLN A 245 8.33 -10.62 3.95
C GLN A 245 8.28 -9.12 4.16
N THR A 246 7.43 -8.41 3.45
CA THR A 246 7.22 -6.96 3.61
C THR A 246 6.84 -6.61 5.05
N PHE A 247 5.98 -7.43 5.67
CA PHE A 247 5.61 -7.21 7.07
C PHE A 247 6.76 -7.55 8.03
N SER A 248 7.55 -8.59 7.73
CA SER A 248 8.70 -9.01 8.55
C SER A 248 9.82 -7.98 8.55
N ASP A 249 10.01 -7.28 7.44
CA ASP A 249 11.02 -6.24 7.27
C ASP A 249 10.62 -4.93 7.96
N HIS A 250 9.36 -4.81 8.37
CA HIS A 250 8.90 -3.64 9.09
C HIS A 250 9.52 -3.59 10.50
N PRO A 251 10.06 -2.44 10.96
CA PRO A 251 10.76 -2.33 12.25
C PRO A 251 9.99 -2.87 13.45
N PHE A 252 8.65 -2.77 13.46
CA PHE A 252 7.82 -3.33 14.53
C PHE A 252 7.69 -4.86 14.46
N ALA A 253 7.73 -5.45 13.28
CA ALA A 253 7.64 -6.89 13.10
C ALA A 253 8.98 -7.59 13.31
N TRP A 254 10.10 -6.93 12.97
CA TRP A 254 11.45 -7.43 13.17
C TRP A 254 11.71 -7.95 14.60
N PHE A 255 11.14 -7.29 15.61
CA PHE A 255 11.25 -7.68 16.99
C PHE A 255 10.57 -9.04 17.29
N TYR A 256 9.44 -9.35 16.64
CA TYR A 256 8.75 -10.63 16.80
C TYR A 256 9.53 -11.80 16.18
N TRP A 257 10.25 -11.55 15.08
CA TRP A 257 11.00 -12.60 14.38
C TRP A 257 12.35 -12.91 15.05
N LYS A 258 12.89 -11.99 15.83
CA LYS A 258 14.13 -12.24 16.61
C LYS A 258 13.93 -13.19 17.80
N PHE A 259 12.71 -13.45 18.21
CA PHE A 259 12.42 -14.37 19.30
C PHE A 259 11.79 -15.66 18.75
N PRO A 260 12.57 -16.74 18.47
CA PRO A 260 12.07 -17.98 17.90
C PRO A 260 10.92 -18.62 18.69
N VAL A 261 10.89 -18.39 20.00
CA VAL A 261 9.82 -18.86 20.91
C VAL A 261 8.46 -18.26 20.51
N ILE A 262 8.42 -17.02 20.02
CA ILE A 262 7.16 -16.39 19.59
C ILE A 262 6.65 -17.05 18.32
N GLY A 263 7.52 -17.30 17.34
CA GLY A 263 7.15 -18.01 16.11
C GLY A 263 6.68 -19.45 16.35
N TYR A 264 7.22 -20.10 17.39
CA TYR A 264 6.78 -21.47 17.78
C TYR A 264 5.43 -21.46 18.50
N LEU A 265 5.18 -20.48 19.38
CA LEU A 265 3.94 -20.38 20.16
C LEU A 265 2.76 -19.84 19.33
N PHE A 266 3.04 -19.08 18.28
CA PHE A 266 2.02 -18.44 17.44
C PHE A 266 2.27 -18.84 15.97
N PRO A 267 1.80 -20.03 15.55
CA PRO A 267 1.94 -20.48 14.18
C PRO A 267 1.24 -19.49 13.23
N GLU A 268 1.85 -19.35 12.08
CA GLU A 268 1.63 -18.32 11.05
C GLU A 268 0.17 -17.97 10.78
N PRO A 269 -0.28 -16.78 11.22
CA PRO A 269 -1.63 -16.31 10.95
C PRO A 269 -1.89 -16.04 9.45
N TRP A 270 -0.83 -15.87 8.65
CA TRP A 270 -0.88 -15.60 7.21
C TRP A 270 -1.50 -16.74 6.41
N ALA A 271 -1.12 -17.97 6.74
CA ALA A 271 -1.63 -19.18 6.07
C ALA A 271 -3.14 -19.37 6.29
N GLN A 272 -3.63 -19.02 7.49
CA GLN A 272 -5.06 -19.13 7.83
C GLN A 272 -5.91 -18.12 7.03
N ASN A 273 -5.37 -16.92 6.73
CA ASN A 273 -6.06 -15.88 5.98
C ASN A 273 -5.92 -16.02 4.47
N LYS A 274 -5.14 -16.99 3.97
CA LYS A 274 -4.86 -17.16 2.54
C LYS A 274 -4.31 -15.86 1.89
N ILE A 275 -3.50 -15.11 2.66
CA ILE A 275 -2.83 -13.88 2.18
C ILE A 275 -1.37 -14.23 1.94
N VAL A 276 -1.02 -14.51 0.71
CA VAL A 276 0.32 -14.93 0.32
C VAL A 276 0.97 -13.90 -0.61
N PHE A 277 0.26 -13.51 -1.66
CA PHE A 277 0.77 -12.64 -2.72
C PHE A 277 2.15 -13.10 -3.21
N PRO A 278 2.25 -14.25 -3.88
CA PRO A 278 3.51 -14.88 -4.24
C PRO A 278 4.13 -14.25 -5.49
N SER A 279 4.57 -13.00 -5.41
CA SER A 279 5.06 -12.23 -6.56
C SER A 279 6.22 -12.93 -7.26
N GLU A 280 7.17 -13.49 -6.52
CA GLU A 280 8.30 -14.23 -7.06
C GLU A 280 7.86 -15.46 -7.89
N GLU A 281 6.96 -16.29 -7.34
CA GLU A 281 6.46 -17.47 -8.03
C GLU A 281 5.63 -17.10 -9.27
N ASN A 282 4.90 -15.99 -9.21
CA ASN A 282 4.15 -15.47 -10.36
C ASN A 282 5.10 -15.01 -11.47
N LEU A 283 6.14 -14.26 -11.14
CA LEU A 283 7.13 -13.77 -12.11
C LEU A 283 7.83 -14.92 -12.85
N LYS A 284 8.05 -16.06 -12.21
CA LYS A 284 8.60 -17.27 -12.87
C LYS A 284 7.68 -17.81 -13.98
N LYS A 285 6.36 -17.58 -13.85
CA LYS A 285 5.33 -18.07 -14.78
C LYS A 285 4.96 -17.03 -15.85
N MET A 286 5.14 -15.75 -15.58
CA MET A 286 4.77 -14.67 -16.49
C MET A 286 5.64 -14.63 -17.74
N ARG A 287 5.03 -14.17 -18.83
CA ARG A 287 5.69 -13.98 -20.13
C ARG A 287 5.40 -12.61 -20.74
N ASN A 288 4.79 -11.72 -19.98
CA ASN A 288 4.50 -10.35 -20.37
C ASN A 288 5.78 -9.52 -20.41
N PRO A 289 5.89 -8.48 -21.26
CA PRO A 289 6.86 -7.41 -21.05
C PRO A 289 6.64 -6.75 -19.70
N ILE A 290 7.72 -6.57 -18.90
CA ILE A 290 7.63 -6.04 -17.53
C ILE A 290 8.55 -4.82 -17.39
N LEU A 291 7.99 -3.75 -16.81
CA LEU A 291 8.74 -2.58 -16.37
C LEU A 291 8.63 -2.43 -14.86
N PHE A 292 9.73 -2.58 -14.14
CA PHE A 292 9.84 -2.22 -12.74
C PHE A 292 10.20 -0.75 -12.63
N LEU A 293 9.47 -0.01 -11.77
CA LEU A 293 9.73 1.37 -11.39
C LEU A 293 9.98 1.43 -9.88
N HIS A 294 11.10 2.00 -9.45
CA HIS A 294 11.44 2.00 -8.04
C HIS A 294 12.22 3.23 -7.62
N SER A 295 11.87 3.81 -6.45
CA SER A 295 12.64 4.87 -5.81
C SER A 295 13.60 4.27 -4.79
N GLU A 296 14.89 4.63 -4.85
CA GLU A 296 15.91 4.05 -3.98
C GLU A 296 15.72 4.43 -2.50
N ASP A 297 14.98 5.50 -2.22
CA ASP A 297 14.58 5.94 -0.87
C ASP A 297 13.23 5.38 -0.41
N ASP A 298 12.69 4.38 -1.10
CA ASP A 298 11.47 3.71 -0.68
C ASP A 298 11.68 2.94 0.63
N HIS A 299 11.05 3.42 1.69
CA HIS A 299 11.16 2.88 3.03
C HIS A 299 10.17 1.75 3.35
N LEU A 300 9.21 1.50 2.45
CA LEU A 300 8.21 0.43 2.59
C LEU A 300 8.55 -0.81 1.78
N ALA A 301 9.11 -0.62 0.59
CA ALA A 301 9.61 -1.69 -0.28
C ALA A 301 11.10 -1.45 -0.54
N PRO A 302 12.01 -2.08 0.21
CA PRO A 302 13.45 -1.86 0.04
C PRO A 302 13.95 -2.27 -1.36
N LEU A 303 14.89 -1.48 -1.93
CA LEU A 303 15.41 -1.67 -3.29
C LEU A 303 15.93 -3.10 -3.55
N HIS A 304 16.61 -3.72 -2.57
CA HIS A 304 17.14 -5.08 -2.73
C HIS A 304 16.05 -6.11 -3.09
N GLY A 305 14.87 -6.01 -2.45
CA GLY A 305 13.75 -6.92 -2.74
C GLY A 305 13.22 -6.77 -4.17
N VAL A 306 13.21 -5.54 -4.70
CA VAL A 306 12.81 -5.29 -6.11
C VAL A 306 13.87 -5.79 -7.08
N GLN A 307 15.16 -5.65 -6.74
CA GLN A 307 16.26 -6.20 -7.53
C GLN A 307 16.20 -7.73 -7.63
N GLU A 308 15.89 -8.41 -6.51
CA GLU A 308 15.68 -9.87 -6.50
C GLU A 308 14.52 -10.28 -7.42
N LEU A 309 13.39 -9.57 -7.34
CA LEU A 309 12.23 -9.83 -8.21
C LEU A 309 12.55 -9.58 -9.69
N TYR A 310 13.31 -8.52 -9.98
CA TYR A 310 13.78 -8.23 -11.33
C TYR A 310 14.66 -9.36 -11.88
N GLU A 311 15.62 -9.86 -11.08
CA GLU A 311 16.46 -10.98 -11.48
C GLU A 311 15.66 -12.26 -11.74
N VAL A 312 14.67 -12.56 -10.91
CA VAL A 312 13.75 -13.69 -11.12
C VAL A 312 13.02 -13.54 -12.44
N ALA A 313 12.45 -12.37 -12.71
CA ALA A 313 11.73 -12.11 -13.96
C ALA A 313 12.64 -12.22 -15.20
N VAL A 314 13.87 -11.69 -15.13
CA VAL A 314 14.87 -11.80 -16.22
C VAL A 314 15.24 -13.27 -16.47
N LYS A 315 15.47 -14.05 -15.41
CA LYS A 315 15.77 -15.49 -15.54
C LYS A 315 14.61 -16.28 -16.15
N ALA A 316 13.38 -15.89 -15.87
CA ALA A 316 12.17 -16.59 -16.34
C ALA A 316 11.83 -16.29 -17.82
N GLN A 317 12.23 -15.11 -18.32
CA GLN A 317 11.90 -14.67 -19.69
C GLN A 317 13.19 -14.42 -20.50
N ASN A 318 13.58 -13.16 -20.62
CA ASN A 318 14.88 -12.66 -21.07
C ASN A 318 15.02 -11.18 -20.68
N ALA A 319 16.25 -10.65 -20.71
CA ALA A 319 16.55 -9.27 -20.32
C ALA A 319 15.93 -8.21 -21.26
N GLU A 320 15.55 -8.56 -22.48
CA GLU A 320 14.96 -7.61 -23.43
C GLU A 320 13.52 -7.27 -23.06
N ARG A 321 12.82 -8.22 -22.45
CA ARG A 321 11.41 -8.08 -22.06
C ARG A 321 11.20 -7.56 -20.64
N VAL A 322 12.25 -7.51 -19.83
CA VAL A 322 12.17 -7.08 -18.43
C VAL A 322 13.13 -5.92 -18.21
N LYS A 323 12.60 -4.80 -17.73
CA LYS A 323 13.39 -3.59 -17.45
C LYS A 323 13.18 -3.16 -16.01
N LEU A 324 14.25 -2.66 -15.38
CA LEU A 324 14.20 -1.98 -14.08
C LEU A 324 14.71 -0.55 -14.24
N VAL A 325 13.91 0.42 -13.82
CA VAL A 325 14.29 1.82 -13.71
C VAL A 325 14.29 2.23 -12.26
N SER A 326 15.48 2.46 -11.71
CA SER A 326 15.69 3.05 -10.39
C SER A 326 15.75 4.57 -10.47
N PHE A 327 15.17 5.22 -9.48
CA PHE A 327 15.21 6.65 -9.29
C PHE A 327 16.03 6.97 -8.05
N ASP A 328 17.06 7.80 -8.21
CA ASP A 328 18.02 8.14 -7.15
C ASP A 328 17.31 8.62 -5.88
N GLY A 329 17.71 8.09 -4.73
CA GLY A 329 17.10 8.35 -3.44
C GLY A 329 17.16 9.82 -3.00
N SER A 330 18.12 10.61 -3.53
CA SER A 330 18.23 12.05 -3.27
C SER A 330 17.04 12.87 -3.82
N LEU A 331 16.25 12.28 -4.73
CA LEU A 331 15.08 12.92 -5.33
C LEU A 331 13.88 12.98 -4.37
N GLY A 332 13.87 12.18 -3.29
CA GLY A 332 12.86 12.24 -2.24
C GLY A 332 11.48 11.78 -2.68
N TYR A 333 11.39 10.81 -3.58
CA TYR A 333 10.10 10.28 -4.06
C TYR A 333 9.46 9.33 -3.08
N LEU A 334 10.27 8.65 -2.24
CA LEU A 334 9.77 7.66 -1.30
C LEU A 334 8.87 6.62 -2.02
N HIS A 335 7.90 6.09 -1.32
CA HIS A 335 6.99 5.05 -1.84
C HIS A 335 5.93 5.54 -2.84
N ASN A 336 5.60 6.84 -2.85
CA ASN A 336 4.41 7.35 -3.56
C ASN A 336 4.71 8.54 -4.50
N GLY A 337 5.96 8.87 -4.75
CA GLY A 337 6.31 10.14 -5.38
C GLY A 337 6.79 10.05 -6.82
N LEU A 338 6.95 8.87 -7.41
CA LEU A 338 7.53 8.67 -8.74
C LEU A 338 6.77 9.43 -9.85
N TYR A 339 5.46 9.61 -9.71
CA TYR A 339 4.65 10.38 -10.67
C TYR A 339 5.14 11.83 -10.87
N ARG A 340 5.99 12.36 -9.98
CA ARG A 340 6.56 13.71 -10.06
C ARG A 340 7.85 13.79 -10.88
N ASP A 341 8.47 12.65 -11.23
CA ASP A 341 9.71 12.65 -12.00
C ASP A 341 9.45 13.08 -13.44
N ALA A 342 10.19 14.10 -13.88
CA ALA A 342 10.07 14.64 -15.23
C ALA A 342 10.43 13.63 -16.34
N ARG A 343 11.20 12.57 -16.02
CA ARG A 343 11.59 11.51 -16.97
C ARG A 343 10.52 10.44 -17.12
N LEU A 344 9.57 10.35 -16.17
CA LEU A 344 8.56 9.29 -16.15
C LEU A 344 7.75 9.22 -17.45
N PRO A 345 7.28 10.34 -18.04
CA PRO A 345 6.56 10.30 -19.33
C PRO A 345 7.37 9.63 -20.44
N ASP A 346 8.65 9.94 -20.57
CA ASP A 346 9.51 9.37 -21.62
C ASP A 346 9.78 7.88 -21.36
N ILE A 347 9.94 7.47 -20.10
CA ILE A 347 10.11 6.06 -19.72
C ILE A 347 8.87 5.26 -20.11
N LEU A 348 7.68 5.76 -19.76
CA LEU A 348 6.40 5.13 -20.09
C LEU A 348 6.17 5.04 -21.60
N LYS A 349 6.46 6.13 -22.33
CA LYS A 349 6.35 6.16 -23.78
C LYS A 349 7.26 5.15 -24.46
N LYS A 350 8.52 5.05 -24.02
CA LYS A 350 9.47 4.05 -24.53
C LYS A 350 9.01 2.63 -24.23
N PHE A 351 8.45 2.39 -23.06
CA PHE A 351 7.93 1.07 -22.71
C PHE A 351 6.75 0.70 -23.60
N VAL A 352 5.74 1.57 -23.73
CA VAL A 352 4.56 1.33 -24.58
C VAL A 352 4.93 1.11 -26.05
N LEU A 353 5.91 1.85 -26.56
CA LEU A 353 6.42 1.67 -27.95
C LEU A 353 7.18 0.34 -28.15
N SER A 354 7.58 -0.34 -27.08
CA SER A 354 8.27 -1.64 -27.13
C SER A 354 7.31 -2.84 -27.01
N LEU A 355 6.01 -2.60 -26.80
CA LEU A 355 4.97 -3.63 -26.71
C LEU A 355 4.48 -4.02 -28.10
#